data_31b0d2ca3448e717b0993f78f78ed712
#
_entry.id   31b0d2ca3448e717b0993f78f78ed712
#
_cell.length_a   1.000
_cell.length_b   1.000
_cell.length_c   1.000
_cell.angle_alpha   90.00
_cell.angle_beta   90.00
_cell.angle_gamma   90.00
#
_symmetry.space_group_name_H-M   'P 1'
#
loop_
_entity.id
_entity.type
_entity.pdbx_description
1 polymer ?
#
loop_
_entity_poly.entity_id
_entity_poly.type
_entity_poly.pdbx_seq_one_letter_code
_entity_poly.pdbx_strand_id
1 'polypeptide(L)'
;MMLRSSLIAVALLGAAAPADAAPASAWTIGPIVDGRNASRGVPLHPAPGPGSGWHIDLPLPPGSVHYVTFRHGSLAGKQRLVLRYRIEAAPGVRIVPATAPGSPAVITLYFQRAGDDWSGDGPFEAFRWYATFASQAPLTPGDHVMVAPLTGDWTAVVRSSARTNPLAFRAALANADQVGFVLGGGSGYGHGVFATGPARLVVTRFSVE
;
A
#
# COMPACT_ATOMS: atom_id res chain seq x y z
N MET A 1 -26.71 -18.55 -59.55
CA MET A 1 -26.35 -19.17 -58.28
C MET A 1 -25.10 -18.42 -57.75
N MET A 2 -25.32 -17.38 -56.91
CA MET A 2 -24.24 -16.52 -56.40
C MET A 2 -23.86 -16.95 -54.99
N LEU A 3 -22.63 -17.42 -54.80
CA LEU A 3 -22.06 -17.71 -53.48
C LEU A 3 -21.70 -16.38 -52.82
N ARG A 4 -22.29 -16.11 -51.65
CA ARG A 4 -21.86 -15.01 -50.75
C ARG A 4 -20.82 -15.57 -49.77
N SER A 5 -19.59 -15.11 -49.90
CA SER A 5 -18.53 -15.39 -48.91
C SER A 5 -18.67 -14.44 -47.74
N SER A 6 -18.99 -14.96 -46.55
CA SER A 6 -19.00 -14.21 -45.30
C SER A 6 -17.59 -14.20 -44.71
N LEU A 7 -16.97 -13.02 -44.64
CA LEU A 7 -15.74 -12.76 -43.92
C LEU A 7 -16.06 -12.66 -42.40
N ILE A 8 -15.56 -13.60 -41.61
CA ILE A 8 -15.59 -13.52 -40.13
C ILE A 8 -14.37 -12.73 -39.69
N ALA A 9 -14.62 -11.51 -39.21
CA ALA A 9 -13.56 -10.71 -38.56
C ALA A 9 -13.34 -11.23 -37.12
N VAL A 10 -12.21 -11.87 -36.90
CA VAL A 10 -11.75 -12.24 -35.55
C VAL A 10 -11.16 -10.99 -34.90
N ALA A 11 -11.88 -10.40 -33.94
CA ALA A 11 -11.35 -9.34 -33.11
C ALA A 11 -10.36 -9.94 -32.11
N LEU A 12 -9.07 -9.69 -32.32
CA LEU A 12 -8.03 -9.94 -31.31
C LEU A 12 -8.26 -8.93 -30.16
N LEU A 13 -8.81 -9.43 -29.05
CA LEU A 13 -8.72 -8.72 -27.77
C LEU A 13 -7.25 -8.72 -27.34
N GLY A 14 -6.58 -7.60 -27.58
CA GLY A 14 -5.24 -7.37 -27.03
C GLY A 14 -5.34 -7.35 -25.51
N ALA A 15 -4.82 -8.38 -24.83
CA ALA A 15 -4.61 -8.34 -23.39
C ALA A 15 -3.61 -7.20 -23.12
N ALA A 16 -4.07 -6.13 -22.47
CA ALA A 16 -3.18 -5.08 -21.98
C ALA A 16 -2.12 -5.73 -21.08
N ALA A 17 -0.85 -5.56 -21.43
CA ALA A 17 0.25 -6.00 -20.58
C ALA A 17 0.05 -5.39 -19.18
N PRO A 18 0.25 -6.15 -18.10
CA PRO A 18 0.17 -5.61 -16.75
C PRO A 18 1.17 -4.46 -16.64
N ALA A 19 0.71 -3.30 -16.16
CA ALA A 19 1.59 -2.18 -15.86
C ALA A 19 2.69 -2.68 -14.92
N ASP A 20 3.94 -2.56 -15.34
CA ASP A 20 5.09 -3.01 -14.56
C ASP A 20 5.06 -2.33 -13.18
N ALA A 21 5.28 -3.12 -12.13
CA ALA A 21 5.39 -2.61 -10.78
C ALA A 21 6.51 -1.57 -10.72
N ALA A 22 6.29 -0.45 -10.02
CA ALA A 22 7.32 0.56 -9.83
C ALA A 22 8.60 -0.09 -9.27
N PRO A 23 9.79 0.22 -9.83
CA PRO A 23 11.05 -0.38 -9.39
C PRO A 23 11.32 -0.08 -7.90
N ALA A 24 12.11 -0.91 -7.23
CA ALA A 24 12.45 -0.76 -5.81
C ALA A 24 12.92 0.67 -5.46
N SER A 25 13.72 1.29 -6.32
CA SER A 25 14.25 2.64 -6.14
C SER A 25 13.20 3.76 -6.18
N ALA A 26 12.02 3.50 -6.73
CA ALA A 26 10.91 4.45 -6.72
C ALA A 26 10.13 4.44 -5.41
N TRP A 27 10.26 3.39 -4.61
CA TRP A 27 9.60 3.25 -3.32
C TRP A 27 10.41 3.91 -2.21
N THR A 28 9.72 4.54 -1.28
CA THR A 28 10.30 5.15 -0.09
C THR A 28 9.75 4.48 1.16
N ILE A 29 10.63 4.11 2.07
CA ILE A 29 10.29 3.62 3.40
C ILE A 29 10.30 4.82 4.35
N GLY A 30 9.11 5.25 4.80
CA GLY A 30 8.90 6.47 5.56
C GLY A 30 7.92 6.29 6.72
N PRO A 31 7.19 7.33 7.12
CA PRO A 31 7.15 8.65 6.49
C PRO A 31 8.36 9.51 6.83
N ILE A 32 8.66 10.48 5.95
CA ILE A 32 9.63 11.53 6.24
C ILE A 32 8.84 12.79 6.61
N VAL A 33 8.93 13.21 7.86
CA VAL A 33 8.25 14.38 8.41
C VAL A 33 9.31 15.34 8.94
N ASP A 34 9.31 16.58 8.50
CA ASP A 34 10.30 17.60 8.88
C ASP A 34 11.75 17.11 8.73
N GLY A 35 12.03 16.41 7.62
CA GLY A 35 13.33 15.83 7.31
C GLY A 35 13.74 14.63 8.16
N ARG A 36 12.85 14.13 9.02
CA ARG A 36 13.09 12.94 9.87
C ARG A 36 12.28 11.75 9.41
N ASN A 37 12.95 10.63 9.18
CA ASN A 37 12.26 9.39 8.87
C ASN A 37 11.73 8.72 10.15
N ALA A 38 10.43 8.46 10.21
CA ALA A 38 9.80 7.74 11.31
C ALA A 38 10.15 6.24 11.30
N SER A 39 10.39 5.65 10.13
CA SER A 39 10.94 4.29 10.01
C SER A 39 12.42 4.29 10.41
N ARG A 40 12.82 3.29 11.21
CA ARG A 40 14.17 3.20 11.78
C ARG A 40 14.73 1.79 11.62
N GLY A 41 16.05 1.67 11.47
CA GLY A 41 16.72 0.38 11.33
C GLY A 41 16.48 -0.29 9.97
N VAL A 42 16.07 0.48 8.97
CA VAL A 42 15.85 0.04 7.59
C VAL A 42 16.41 1.07 6.60
N PRO A 43 16.79 0.65 5.38
CA PRO A 43 17.16 1.56 4.30
C PRO A 43 16.01 2.51 3.93
N LEU A 44 16.32 3.61 3.23
CA LEU A 44 15.30 4.52 2.69
C LEU A 44 14.46 3.88 1.58
N HIS A 45 15.08 2.98 0.80
CA HIS A 45 14.44 2.28 -0.31
C HIS A 45 14.48 0.77 -0.08
N PRO A 46 13.47 0.01 -0.54
CA PRO A 46 13.52 -1.44 -0.56
C PRO A 46 14.70 -1.97 -1.38
N ALA A 47 15.14 -3.17 -1.08
CA ALA A 47 16.13 -3.86 -1.91
C ALA A 47 15.46 -4.55 -3.11
N PRO A 48 16.06 -4.53 -4.31
CA PRO A 48 15.55 -5.26 -5.46
C PRO A 48 15.41 -6.77 -5.16
N GLY A 49 14.37 -7.37 -5.71
CA GLY A 49 14.10 -8.80 -5.65
C GLY A 49 14.07 -9.44 -7.04
N PRO A 50 13.74 -10.72 -7.16
CA PRO A 50 13.58 -11.39 -8.44
C PRO A 50 12.48 -10.74 -9.31
N GLY A 51 12.74 -10.64 -10.61
CA GLY A 51 11.84 -10.00 -11.57
C GLY A 51 11.65 -8.52 -11.28
N SER A 52 10.39 -8.07 -11.25
CA SER A 52 10.00 -6.70 -10.88
C SER A 52 9.72 -6.54 -9.39
N GLY A 53 9.92 -7.60 -8.58
CA GLY A 53 9.67 -7.58 -7.15
C GLY A 53 10.78 -6.88 -6.37
N TRP A 54 10.50 -6.62 -5.10
CA TRP A 54 11.46 -6.05 -4.15
C TRP A 54 11.14 -6.52 -2.71
N HIS A 55 12.05 -6.27 -1.78
CA HIS A 55 11.85 -6.69 -0.39
C HIS A 55 12.36 -5.68 0.63
N ILE A 56 11.86 -5.83 1.85
CA ILE A 56 12.30 -5.14 3.05
C ILE A 56 12.63 -6.20 4.10
N ASP A 57 13.86 -6.23 4.59
CA ASP A 57 14.19 -6.96 5.80
C ASP A 57 13.60 -6.20 6.98
N LEU A 58 12.70 -6.85 7.72
CA LEU A 58 12.02 -6.20 8.84
C LEU A 58 13.01 -6.01 10.00
N PRO A 59 13.08 -4.80 10.58
CA PRO A 59 14.07 -4.50 11.60
C PRO A 59 13.75 -5.21 12.91
N LEU A 60 14.80 -5.43 13.71
CA LEU A 60 14.68 -5.79 15.11
C LEU A 60 14.45 -4.53 15.96
N PRO A 61 13.90 -4.65 17.20
CA PRO A 61 13.80 -3.52 18.11
C PRO A 61 15.18 -2.89 18.39
N PRO A 62 15.27 -1.56 18.52
CA PRO A 62 14.20 -0.55 18.52
C PRO A 62 13.79 -0.03 17.14
N GLY A 63 14.15 -0.72 16.06
CA GLY A 63 13.74 -0.34 14.70
C GLY A 63 12.26 -0.55 14.44
N SER A 64 11.73 0.09 13.40
CA SER A 64 10.35 -0.09 12.94
C SER A 64 10.17 0.37 11.50
N VAL A 65 9.26 -0.29 10.76
CA VAL A 65 8.81 0.13 9.42
C VAL A 65 7.37 0.60 9.50
N HIS A 66 7.09 1.81 8.99
CA HIS A 66 5.78 2.46 9.10
C HIS A 66 5.04 2.54 7.77
N TYR A 67 5.54 3.35 6.82
CA TYR A 67 4.94 3.62 5.52
C TYR A 67 5.88 3.14 4.42
N VAL A 68 5.31 2.55 3.39
CA VAL A 68 6.04 2.14 2.19
C VAL A 68 5.25 2.63 0.99
N THR A 69 5.72 3.69 0.35
CA THR A 69 4.97 4.43 -0.66
C THR A 69 5.84 4.78 -1.87
N PHE A 70 5.19 5.07 -2.98
CA PHE A 70 5.84 5.64 -4.15
C PHE A 70 4.96 6.74 -4.76
N ARG A 71 5.55 7.62 -5.55
CA ARG A 71 4.82 8.65 -6.28
C ARG A 71 4.08 8.03 -7.45
N HIS A 72 2.77 8.25 -7.51
CA HIS A 72 1.89 7.76 -8.57
C HIS A 72 1.19 8.91 -9.31
N GLY A 73 0.75 9.94 -8.59
CA GLY A 73 -0.14 10.98 -9.07
C GLY A 73 -1.62 10.61 -8.89
N SER A 74 -2.49 11.26 -9.66
CA SER A 74 -3.94 11.13 -9.54
C SER A 74 -4.44 9.69 -9.62
N LEU A 75 -5.38 9.36 -8.74
CA LEU A 75 -6.14 8.11 -8.72
C LEU A 75 -7.55 8.27 -9.31
N ALA A 76 -7.89 9.44 -9.87
CA ALA A 76 -9.19 9.64 -10.54
C ALA A 76 -9.37 8.66 -11.69
N GLY A 77 -10.53 8.00 -11.75
CA GLY A 77 -10.85 7.00 -12.77
C GLY A 77 -10.22 5.62 -12.52
N LYS A 78 -9.39 5.47 -11.51
CA LYS A 78 -8.88 4.17 -11.07
C LYS A 78 -9.92 3.45 -10.23
N GLN A 79 -9.92 2.11 -10.28
CA GLN A 79 -10.93 1.29 -9.63
C GLN A 79 -10.46 0.68 -8.32
N ARG A 80 -9.16 0.29 -8.24
CA ARG A 80 -8.64 -0.43 -7.07
C ARG A 80 -7.12 -0.36 -6.97
N LEU A 81 -6.62 -0.57 -5.76
CA LEU A 81 -5.24 -0.90 -5.47
C LEU A 81 -5.12 -2.40 -5.25
N VAL A 82 -4.09 -3.03 -5.79
CA VAL A 82 -3.79 -4.46 -5.59
C VAL A 82 -2.36 -4.61 -5.12
N LEU A 83 -2.17 -5.36 -4.03
CA LEU A 83 -0.84 -5.72 -3.50
C LEU A 83 -0.75 -7.26 -3.41
N ARG A 84 0.31 -7.81 -3.99
CA ARG A 84 0.73 -9.21 -3.79
C ARG A 84 2.05 -9.21 -3.05
N TYR A 85 2.08 -9.90 -1.92
CA TYR A 85 3.28 -9.96 -1.09
C TYR A 85 3.42 -11.32 -0.42
N ARG A 86 4.63 -11.59 0.07
CA ARG A 86 4.95 -12.74 0.90
C ARG A 86 5.64 -12.26 2.16
N ILE A 87 5.33 -12.90 3.28
CA ILE A 87 6.09 -12.78 4.51
C ILE A 87 6.96 -14.02 4.65
N GLU A 88 8.25 -13.80 4.73
CA GLU A 88 9.25 -14.82 5.04
C GLU A 88 9.74 -14.58 6.47
N ALA A 89 9.62 -15.60 7.32
CA ALA A 89 10.08 -15.53 8.71
C ALA A 89 10.50 -16.92 9.19
N ALA A 90 11.53 -16.97 10.02
CA ALA A 90 11.94 -18.22 10.66
C ALA A 90 10.86 -18.72 11.64
N PRO A 91 10.79 -20.03 11.92
CA PRO A 91 9.85 -20.57 12.91
C PRO A 91 9.94 -19.84 14.26
N GLY A 92 8.79 -19.46 14.83
CA GLY A 92 8.70 -18.74 16.09
C GLY A 92 8.95 -17.21 16.00
N VAL A 93 9.40 -16.69 14.87
CA VAL A 93 9.52 -15.24 14.67
C VAL A 93 8.13 -14.62 14.49
N ARG A 94 7.89 -13.52 15.19
CA ARG A 94 6.65 -12.75 15.10
C ARG A 94 6.93 -11.36 14.55
N ILE A 95 5.98 -10.82 13.80
CA ILE A 95 5.93 -9.39 13.45
C ILE A 95 5.03 -8.71 14.46
N VAL A 96 5.50 -7.64 15.06
CA VAL A 96 4.90 -7.00 16.24
C VAL A 96 4.68 -5.51 15.96
N PRO A 97 3.48 -4.96 16.25
CA PRO A 97 3.24 -3.53 16.17
C PRO A 97 4.08 -2.75 17.18
N ALA A 98 4.72 -1.67 16.74
CA ALA A 98 5.62 -0.89 17.58
C ALA A 98 4.91 -0.19 18.76
N THR A 99 3.65 0.26 18.55
CA THR A 99 2.86 0.99 19.56
C THR A 99 1.84 0.13 20.29
N ALA A 100 1.55 -1.08 19.81
CA ALA A 100 0.54 -1.97 20.40
C ALA A 100 1.00 -3.44 20.33
N PRO A 101 2.07 -3.82 21.01
CA PRO A 101 2.72 -5.13 20.85
C PRO A 101 1.86 -6.33 21.26
N GLY A 102 0.75 -6.10 21.96
CA GLY A 102 -0.25 -7.13 22.27
C GLY A 102 -1.29 -7.37 21.19
N SER A 103 -1.36 -6.55 20.16
CA SER A 103 -2.30 -6.70 19.03
C SER A 103 -1.61 -7.38 17.83
N PRO A 104 -2.40 -7.97 16.89
CA PRO A 104 -1.85 -8.47 15.64
C PRO A 104 -1.23 -7.35 14.80
N ALA A 105 -0.08 -7.62 14.18
CA ALA A 105 0.49 -6.74 13.17
C ALA A 105 -0.29 -6.89 11.87
N VAL A 106 -0.61 -5.75 11.24
CA VAL A 106 -1.38 -5.69 9.99
C VAL A 106 -0.70 -4.79 8.96
N ILE A 107 -1.03 -5.06 7.71
CA ILE A 107 -0.74 -4.22 6.56
C ILE A 107 -2.06 -3.63 6.04
N THR A 108 -2.04 -2.35 5.66
CA THR A 108 -3.21 -1.62 5.16
C THR A 108 -2.81 -0.84 3.91
N LEU A 109 -3.59 -0.96 2.83
CA LEU A 109 -3.37 -0.15 1.63
C LEU A 109 -3.66 1.32 1.92
N TYR A 110 -2.91 2.20 1.25
CA TYR A 110 -2.82 3.60 1.59
C TYR A 110 -2.65 4.47 0.36
N PHE A 111 -3.22 5.69 0.41
CA PHE A 111 -2.82 6.78 -0.47
C PHE A 111 -2.86 8.12 0.26
N GLN A 112 -2.12 9.10 -0.27
CA GLN A 112 -1.94 10.43 0.28
C GLN A 112 -2.12 11.48 -0.80
N ARG A 113 -2.86 12.52 -0.47
CA ARG A 113 -3.01 13.71 -1.30
C ARG A 113 -1.73 14.54 -1.29
N ALA A 114 -1.41 15.18 -2.43
CA ALA A 114 -0.31 16.12 -2.53
C ALA A 114 -0.44 17.29 -1.55
N GLY A 115 0.70 17.72 -0.99
CA GLY A 115 0.79 18.87 -0.09
C GLY A 115 0.35 18.59 1.35
N ASP A 116 0.32 17.32 1.79
CA ASP A 116 0.10 16.98 3.20
C ASP A 116 1.27 17.46 4.08
N ASP A 117 0.96 18.12 5.18
CA ASP A 117 1.93 18.60 6.18
C ASP A 117 2.13 17.63 7.36
N TRP A 118 1.46 16.47 7.32
CA TRP A 118 1.46 15.43 8.35
C TRP A 118 0.78 15.80 9.68
N SER A 119 0.28 17.02 9.88
CA SER A 119 -0.44 17.41 11.10
C SER A 119 -1.73 16.60 11.28
N GLY A 120 -2.49 16.43 10.20
CA GLY A 120 -3.84 15.87 10.26
C GLY A 120 -4.85 16.83 10.85
N ASP A 121 -4.54 18.13 10.92
CA ASP A 121 -5.39 19.16 11.51
C ASP A 121 -5.97 20.09 10.44
N GLY A 122 -7.17 20.61 10.68
CA GLY A 122 -7.84 21.57 9.82
C GLY A 122 -7.97 21.08 8.37
N PRO A 123 -7.39 21.77 7.37
CA PRO A 123 -7.52 21.35 5.97
C PRO A 123 -6.84 20.01 5.66
N PHE A 124 -5.91 19.54 6.51
CA PHE A 124 -5.14 18.31 6.31
C PHE A 124 -5.78 17.04 6.89
N GLU A 125 -6.93 17.15 7.57
CA GLU A 125 -7.67 16.02 8.15
C GLU A 125 -8.00 14.92 7.12
N ALA A 126 -8.20 15.30 5.85
CA ALA A 126 -8.59 14.40 4.76
C ALA A 126 -7.50 14.25 3.68
N PHE A 127 -6.21 14.36 4.04
CA PHE A 127 -5.11 14.19 3.08
C PHE A 127 -4.59 12.76 3.02
N ARG A 128 -4.69 11.98 4.10
CA ARG A 128 -4.23 10.59 4.22
C ARG A 128 -5.40 9.64 4.34
N TRP A 129 -5.43 8.62 3.50
CA TRP A 129 -6.53 7.66 3.42
C TRP A 129 -6.02 6.23 3.50
N TYR A 130 -6.68 5.46 4.33
CA TYR A 130 -6.36 4.08 4.67
C TYR A 130 -7.50 3.18 4.26
N ALA A 131 -7.20 2.09 3.55
CA ALA A 131 -8.18 1.05 3.24
C ALA A 131 -8.52 0.31 4.54
N THR A 132 -9.72 0.57 5.06
CA THR A 132 -10.13 0.14 6.39
C THR A 132 -10.37 -1.35 6.53
N PHE A 133 -10.81 -1.71 7.71
CA PHE A 133 -10.96 -3.03 8.31
C PHE A 133 -11.23 -4.21 7.35
N ALA A 134 -12.04 -4.03 6.30
CA ALA A 134 -12.32 -5.07 5.32
C ALA A 134 -11.15 -5.39 4.37
N SER A 135 -10.18 -4.47 4.24
CA SER A 135 -9.02 -4.61 3.34
C SER A 135 -7.69 -4.71 4.08
N GLN A 136 -7.69 -4.82 5.41
CA GLN A 136 -6.50 -5.12 6.18
C GLN A 136 -6.15 -6.60 6.10
N ALA A 137 -4.86 -6.90 6.14
CA ALA A 137 -4.39 -8.29 6.23
C ALA A 137 -3.38 -8.45 7.37
N PRO A 138 -3.36 -9.59 8.06
CA PRO A 138 -2.34 -9.86 9.06
C PRO A 138 -0.97 -10.06 8.40
N LEU A 139 0.09 -9.61 9.08
CA LEU A 139 1.47 -9.87 8.70
C LEU A 139 1.94 -11.24 9.22
N THR A 140 1.39 -12.31 8.63
CA THR A 140 1.75 -13.70 8.95
C THR A 140 2.57 -14.32 7.83
N PRO A 141 3.45 -15.31 8.12
CA PRO A 141 4.22 -16.00 7.10
C PRO A 141 3.34 -16.59 5.98
N GLY A 142 3.83 -16.54 4.74
CA GLY A 142 3.13 -17.05 3.55
C GLY A 142 2.82 -16.00 2.51
N ASP A 143 2.15 -16.42 1.45
CA ASP A 143 1.73 -15.57 0.32
C ASP A 143 0.37 -14.92 0.58
N HIS A 144 0.26 -13.65 0.22
CA HIS A 144 -0.95 -12.84 0.45
C HIS A 144 -1.31 -12.01 -0.77
N VAL A 145 -2.61 -11.75 -0.92
CA VAL A 145 -3.16 -10.83 -1.90
C VAL A 145 -4.13 -9.88 -1.21
N MET A 146 -3.93 -8.59 -1.41
CA MET A 146 -4.85 -7.56 -0.93
C MET A 146 -5.44 -6.81 -2.12
N VAL A 147 -6.72 -6.50 -2.03
CA VAL A 147 -7.44 -5.68 -3.00
C VAL A 147 -8.26 -4.65 -2.24
N ALA A 148 -8.04 -3.37 -2.53
CA ALA A 148 -8.84 -2.28 -1.98
C ALA A 148 -9.53 -1.52 -3.11
N PRO A 149 -10.86 -1.68 -3.27
CA PRO A 149 -11.64 -0.87 -4.21
C PRO A 149 -11.57 0.61 -3.82
N LEU A 150 -11.29 1.50 -4.78
CA LEU A 150 -11.28 2.95 -4.55
C LEU A 150 -12.70 3.55 -4.41
N THR A 151 -13.73 2.70 -4.48
CA THR A 151 -15.11 3.03 -4.15
C THR A 151 -15.54 2.45 -2.79
N GLY A 152 -14.59 1.79 -2.07
CA GLY A 152 -14.85 1.10 -0.82
C GLY A 152 -14.81 2.02 0.42
N ASP A 153 -14.84 1.38 1.58
CA ASP A 153 -14.73 2.06 2.87
C ASP A 153 -13.26 2.43 3.16
N TRP A 154 -12.91 3.67 2.90
CA TRP A 154 -11.63 4.27 3.27
C TRP A 154 -11.84 5.20 4.46
N THR A 155 -10.90 5.23 5.40
CA THR A 155 -10.87 6.19 6.51
C THR A 155 -9.76 7.20 6.33
N ALA A 156 -10.07 8.45 6.63
CA ALA A 156 -9.05 9.49 6.77
C ALA A 156 -8.33 9.37 8.13
N VAL A 157 -7.23 10.08 8.28
CA VAL A 157 -6.43 10.06 9.53
C VAL A 157 -7.23 10.54 10.74
N VAL A 158 -8.18 11.47 10.57
CA VAL A 158 -8.99 12.02 11.64
C VAL A 158 -10.47 11.73 11.39
N ARG A 159 -11.02 10.75 12.10
CA ARG A 159 -12.46 10.45 12.31
C ARG A 159 -13.41 10.64 11.12
N SER A 160 -12.92 10.55 9.89
CA SER A 160 -13.70 10.72 8.67
C SER A 160 -13.57 9.48 7.79
N SER A 161 -14.57 9.20 6.97
CA SER A 161 -14.55 8.09 6.02
C SER A 161 -14.98 8.55 4.63
N ALA A 162 -14.69 7.74 3.63
CA ALA A 162 -15.16 7.97 2.25
C ALA A 162 -16.71 8.07 2.20
N ARG A 163 -17.41 7.39 3.10
CA ARG A 163 -18.86 7.41 3.22
C ARG A 163 -19.38 8.70 3.88
N THR A 164 -18.74 9.16 4.97
CA THR A 164 -19.16 10.36 5.71
C THR A 164 -18.66 11.65 5.07
N ASN A 165 -17.56 11.60 4.31
CA ASN A 165 -16.97 12.76 3.63
C ASN A 165 -16.58 12.42 2.17
N PRO A 166 -17.58 12.10 1.31
CA PRO A 166 -17.29 11.63 -0.05
C PRO A 166 -16.69 12.70 -0.96
N LEU A 167 -16.91 13.99 -0.66
CA LEU A 167 -16.32 15.08 -1.44
C LEU A 167 -14.82 15.19 -1.19
N ALA A 168 -14.40 15.14 0.09
CA ALA A 168 -12.99 15.16 0.46
C ALA A 168 -12.26 13.91 -0.07
N PHE A 169 -12.89 12.74 0.00
CA PHE A 169 -12.34 11.51 -0.56
C PHE A 169 -12.09 11.62 -2.07
N ARG A 170 -13.09 12.08 -2.84
CA ARG A 170 -12.92 12.29 -4.29
C ARG A 170 -11.86 13.33 -4.61
N ALA A 171 -11.81 14.42 -3.84
CA ALA A 171 -10.76 15.44 -3.99
C ALA A 171 -9.37 14.86 -3.69
N ALA A 172 -9.24 13.99 -2.70
CA ALA A 172 -7.99 13.32 -2.38
C ALA A 172 -7.56 12.33 -3.48
N LEU A 173 -8.50 11.55 -4.05
CA LEU A 173 -8.22 10.68 -5.20
C LEU A 173 -7.74 11.47 -6.43
N ALA A 174 -8.42 12.59 -6.75
CA ALA A 174 -8.06 13.43 -7.89
C ALA A 174 -6.68 14.09 -7.75
N ASN A 175 -6.25 14.36 -6.52
CA ASN A 175 -5.00 15.03 -6.21
C ASN A 175 -4.03 14.12 -5.42
N ALA A 176 -4.14 12.81 -5.59
CA ALA A 176 -3.20 11.88 -4.97
C ALA A 176 -1.78 12.12 -5.49
N ASP A 177 -0.79 11.98 -4.62
CA ASP A 177 0.64 12.05 -4.95
C ASP A 177 1.32 10.71 -4.65
N GLN A 178 1.02 10.13 -3.50
CA GLN A 178 1.63 8.88 -3.06
C GLN A 178 0.60 7.78 -2.88
N VAL A 179 0.99 6.58 -3.26
CA VAL A 179 0.25 5.35 -3.01
C VAL A 179 1.17 4.28 -2.44
N GLY A 180 0.60 3.29 -1.76
CA GLY A 180 1.35 2.18 -1.21
C GLY A 180 0.60 1.50 -0.08
N PHE A 181 1.31 1.22 1.01
CA PHE A 181 0.74 0.58 2.18
C PHE A 181 1.43 1.06 3.46
N VAL A 182 0.77 0.81 4.57
CA VAL A 182 1.27 1.10 5.91
C VAL A 182 1.27 -0.15 6.77
N LEU A 183 2.18 -0.19 7.73
CA LEU A 183 2.38 -1.30 8.65
C LEU A 183 2.13 -0.83 10.08
N GLY A 184 1.37 -1.61 10.86
CA GLY A 184 1.04 -1.22 12.23
C GLY A 184 0.20 -2.27 12.95
N GLY A 185 -0.54 -1.82 13.98
CA GLY A 185 -1.49 -2.65 14.71
C GLY A 185 -2.90 -2.63 14.10
N GLY A 186 -3.84 -3.30 14.75
CA GLY A 186 -5.21 -3.52 14.27
C GLY A 186 -6.05 -2.27 13.99
N SER A 187 -5.59 -1.06 14.38
CA SER A 187 -6.24 0.20 13.97
C SER A 187 -6.08 0.50 12.48
N GLY A 188 -5.13 -0.17 11.79
CA GLY A 188 -4.87 0.01 10.37
C GLY A 188 -4.08 1.25 10.00
N TYR A 189 -3.67 2.06 10.98
CA TYR A 189 -2.78 3.19 10.78
C TYR A 189 -1.31 2.76 10.87
N GLY A 190 -0.42 3.46 10.14
CA GLY A 190 0.98 3.12 9.99
C GLY A 190 1.85 3.48 11.20
N HIS A 191 1.55 2.93 12.38
CA HIS A 191 2.32 3.17 13.60
C HIS A 191 3.56 2.28 13.75
N GLY A 192 3.91 1.56 12.69
CA GLY A 192 5.12 0.78 12.56
C GLY A 192 5.04 -0.64 13.11
N VAL A 193 5.90 -1.48 12.54
CA VAL A 193 6.14 -2.86 12.99
C VAL A 193 7.63 -3.15 13.04
N PHE A 194 8.00 -4.11 13.86
CA PHE A 194 9.32 -4.75 13.90
C PHE A 194 9.17 -6.28 13.95
N ALA A 195 10.24 -7.00 13.73
CA ALA A 195 10.27 -8.47 13.87
C ALA A 195 11.03 -8.89 15.13
N THR A 196 10.65 -10.03 15.73
CA THR A 196 11.35 -10.59 16.90
C THR A 196 12.59 -11.42 16.52
N GLY A 197 12.83 -11.59 15.23
CA GLY A 197 13.96 -12.32 14.65
C GLY A 197 13.98 -12.09 13.13
N PRO A 198 14.82 -12.80 12.36
CA PRO A 198 14.92 -12.62 10.92
C PRO A 198 13.58 -12.80 10.23
N ALA A 199 13.11 -11.76 9.57
CA ALA A 199 11.87 -11.75 8.78
C ALA A 199 11.98 -10.75 7.63
N ARG A 200 11.25 -11.02 6.56
CA ARG A 200 11.26 -10.24 5.31
C ARG A 200 9.84 -10.07 4.77
N LEU A 201 9.53 -8.87 4.34
CA LEU A 201 8.38 -8.59 3.49
C LEU A 201 8.85 -8.53 2.04
N VAL A 202 8.36 -9.42 1.21
CA VAL A 202 8.64 -9.48 -0.25
C VAL A 202 7.41 -8.99 -0.98
N VAL A 203 7.51 -7.93 -1.75
CA VAL A 203 6.45 -7.46 -2.66
C VAL A 203 6.72 -8.00 -4.04
N THR A 204 5.79 -8.82 -4.55
CA THR A 204 5.87 -9.40 -5.88
C THR A 204 5.12 -8.58 -6.92
N ARG A 205 4.10 -7.83 -6.50
CA ARG A 205 3.34 -6.92 -7.36
C ARG A 205 2.62 -5.87 -6.53
N PHE A 206 2.64 -4.64 -7.04
CA PHE A 206 1.71 -3.57 -6.65
C PHE A 206 1.14 -2.95 -7.92
N SER A 207 -0.18 -2.83 -8.03
CA SER A 207 -0.82 -2.20 -9.18
C SER A 207 -1.93 -1.24 -8.77
N VAL A 208 -2.10 -0.19 -9.58
CA VAL A 208 -3.18 0.78 -9.55
C VAL A 208 -4.00 0.58 -10.82
N GLU A 209 -5.20 0.04 -10.70
CA GLU A 209 -6.03 -0.42 -11.81
C GLU A 209 -7.29 0.43 -11.99
#